data_eb369fb86b7b718cbf089ebe32915163
#
_entry.id   eb369fb86b7b718cbf089ebe32915163
#
_cell.length_a   1.000
_cell.length_b   1.000
_cell.length_c   1.000
_cell.angle_alpha   90.00
_cell.angle_beta   90.00
_cell.angle_gamma   90.00
#
_symmetry.space_group_name_H-M   'P 1'
#
loop_
_entity.id
_entity.type
_entity.pdbx_description
1 polymer ?
#
loop_
_entity_poly.entity_id
_entity_poly.type
_entity_poly.pdbx_seq_one_letter_code
_entity_poly.pdbx_strand_id
1 'polypeptide(L)'
;MTVIKPDYEVLDALYDEVNKEFFQGQLPEVVLTVQRHKKAYGHFRPLAWDGDKHELNISANYFKGEPFEILVTLHHEAIHVHNFGVYGKVKDVVDNKRHNEKFRQACVDFDLYVVEDEQIGYVTPRLLEKQSECWQTWYAQMVEKYELGKYFNLRFPDLIGKGLLSTGKTW
;
A
#
# COMPACT_ATOMS: atom_id res chain seq x y z
N MET A 1 23.20 -6.63 -1.12
CA MET A 1 22.99 -5.64 -0.07
C MET A 1 21.99 -6.20 0.94
N THR A 2 22.42 -6.39 2.16
CA THR A 2 21.64 -7.08 3.19
C THR A 2 20.53 -6.22 3.81
N VAL A 3 20.52 -4.93 3.52
CA VAL A 3 19.57 -3.98 4.14
C VAL A 3 18.16 -4.13 3.59
N ILE A 4 18.01 -4.51 2.33
CA ILE A 4 16.71 -4.57 1.68
C ILE A 4 15.93 -5.84 2.07
N LYS A 5 16.62 -6.97 2.26
CA LYS A 5 15.96 -8.24 2.53
C LYS A 5 15.11 -8.23 3.81
N PRO A 6 15.61 -7.76 4.97
CA PRO A 6 14.76 -7.63 6.14
C PRO A 6 13.58 -6.67 5.93
N ASP A 7 13.79 -5.65 5.10
CA ASP A 7 12.75 -4.67 4.79
C ASP A 7 11.61 -5.30 3.99
N TYR A 8 11.94 -6.17 3.03
CA TYR A 8 10.93 -6.93 2.29
C TYR A 8 10.18 -7.91 3.19
N GLU A 9 10.87 -8.57 4.12
CA GLU A 9 10.23 -9.48 5.07
C GLU A 9 9.19 -8.76 5.92
N VAL A 10 9.49 -7.55 6.37
CA VAL A 10 8.52 -6.74 7.12
C VAL A 10 7.36 -6.30 6.24
N LEU A 11 7.61 -5.88 5.01
CA LEU A 11 6.54 -5.50 4.08
C LEU A 11 5.63 -6.69 3.74
N ASP A 12 6.21 -7.86 3.50
CA ASP A 12 5.44 -9.09 3.31
C ASP A 12 4.56 -9.38 4.52
N ALA A 13 5.13 -9.29 5.73
CA ALA A 13 4.38 -9.50 6.96
C ALA A 13 3.26 -8.47 7.12
N LEU A 14 3.50 -7.21 6.79
CA LEU A 14 2.48 -6.17 6.87
C LEU A 14 1.36 -6.38 5.84
N TYR A 15 1.68 -6.85 4.64
CA TYR A 15 0.64 -7.23 3.69
C TYR A 15 -0.23 -8.38 4.23
N ASP A 16 0.40 -9.39 4.83
CA ASP A 16 -0.33 -10.49 5.44
C ASP A 16 -1.22 -10.02 6.59
N GLU A 17 -0.77 -9.05 7.38
CA GLU A 17 -1.58 -8.44 8.45
C GLU A 17 -2.76 -7.67 7.88
N VAL A 18 -2.57 -6.90 6.81
CA VAL A 18 -3.67 -6.22 6.10
C VAL A 18 -4.68 -7.24 5.58
N ASN A 19 -4.20 -8.29 4.95
CA ASN A 19 -5.06 -9.35 4.42
C ASN A 19 -5.87 -10.01 5.54
N LYS A 20 -5.22 -10.36 6.63
CA LYS A 20 -5.87 -11.01 7.77
C LYS A 20 -6.92 -10.11 8.42
N GLU A 21 -6.58 -8.86 8.69
CA GLU A 21 -7.46 -7.94 9.42
C GLU A 21 -8.66 -7.49 8.58
N PHE A 22 -8.43 -7.10 7.33
CA PHE A 22 -9.45 -6.43 6.53
C PHE A 22 -10.09 -7.33 5.48
N PHE A 23 -9.41 -8.38 5.04
CA PHE A 23 -9.88 -9.25 3.97
C PHE A 23 -10.06 -10.71 4.43
N GLN A 24 -9.97 -10.98 5.74
CA GLN A 24 -10.17 -12.31 6.33
C GLN A 24 -9.22 -13.38 5.74
N GLY A 25 -8.03 -12.97 5.31
CA GLY A 25 -7.06 -13.88 4.72
C GLY A 25 -7.39 -14.37 3.32
N GLN A 26 -8.36 -13.76 2.64
CA GLN A 26 -8.87 -14.26 1.36
C GLN A 26 -8.08 -13.78 0.15
N LEU A 27 -7.18 -12.81 0.31
CA LEU A 27 -6.37 -12.34 -0.81
C LEU A 27 -5.26 -13.34 -1.16
N PRO A 28 -4.91 -13.45 -2.45
CA PRO A 28 -3.80 -14.31 -2.85
C PRO A 28 -2.45 -13.74 -2.41
N GLU A 29 -1.43 -14.59 -2.41
CA GLU A 29 -0.06 -14.13 -2.26
C GLU A 29 0.31 -13.20 -3.41
N VAL A 30 1.14 -12.20 -3.09
CA VAL A 30 1.65 -11.25 -4.07
C VAL A 30 3.16 -11.17 -3.96
N VAL A 31 3.80 -10.71 -5.03
CA VAL A 31 5.22 -10.34 -4.99
C VAL A 31 5.31 -8.87 -4.63
N LEU A 32 5.89 -8.57 -3.48
CA LEU A 32 6.12 -7.18 -3.07
C LEU A 32 7.46 -6.71 -3.61
N THR A 33 7.44 -5.56 -4.26
CA THR A 33 8.65 -4.91 -4.75
C THR A 33 8.73 -3.48 -4.24
N VAL A 34 9.94 -2.98 -4.13
CA VAL A 34 10.20 -1.60 -3.73
C VAL A 34 10.98 -0.94 -4.84
N GLN A 35 10.36 0.01 -5.50
CA GLN A 35 10.97 0.73 -6.62
C GLN A 35 10.71 2.23 -6.47
N ARG A 36 11.51 3.00 -7.16
CA ARG A 36 11.33 4.44 -7.20
C ARG A 36 10.25 4.81 -8.23
N HIS A 37 9.16 5.39 -7.74
CA HIS A 37 8.12 5.95 -8.59
C HIS A 37 8.04 7.45 -8.42
N LYS A 38 7.98 8.16 -9.53
CA LYS A 38 7.85 9.62 -9.51
C LYS A 38 6.43 10.09 -9.24
N LYS A 39 5.43 9.26 -9.48
CA LYS A 39 4.02 9.67 -9.54
C LYS A 39 3.04 8.82 -8.75
N ALA A 40 3.50 7.89 -7.95
CA ALA A 40 2.59 7.05 -7.17
C ALA A 40 3.24 6.60 -5.87
N TYR A 41 2.42 6.39 -4.85
CA TYR A 41 2.88 5.76 -3.60
C TYR A 41 3.16 4.28 -3.80
N GLY A 42 2.44 3.66 -4.69
CA GLY A 42 2.58 2.27 -5.07
C GLY A 42 1.75 1.99 -6.30
N HIS A 43 1.79 0.76 -6.78
CA HIS A 43 0.86 0.32 -7.80
C HIS A 43 0.72 -1.20 -7.82
N PHE A 44 -0.40 -1.64 -8.34
CA PHE A 44 -0.75 -3.03 -8.54
C PHE A 44 -0.54 -3.41 -10.00
N ARG A 45 0.20 -4.51 -10.22
CA ARG A 45 0.40 -5.08 -11.56
C ARG A 45 -0.11 -6.53 -11.55
N PRO A 46 -1.30 -6.77 -12.12
CA PRO A 46 -1.86 -8.10 -12.10
C PRO A 46 -1.05 -9.06 -12.95
N LEU A 47 -0.83 -10.27 -12.43
CA LEU A 47 -0.18 -11.38 -13.13
C LEU A 47 1.17 -11.01 -13.75
N ALA A 48 1.92 -10.10 -13.11
CA ALA A 48 3.17 -9.56 -13.64
C ALA A 48 4.34 -10.56 -13.56
N TRP A 49 4.24 -11.57 -12.69
CA TRP A 49 5.29 -12.56 -12.48
C TRP A 49 4.86 -13.91 -13.06
N ASP A 50 5.49 -14.31 -14.16
CA ASP A 50 5.24 -15.56 -14.87
C ASP A 50 3.77 -15.80 -15.24
N GLY A 51 2.97 -14.72 -15.31
CA GLY A 51 1.55 -14.78 -15.67
C GLY A 51 0.64 -15.35 -14.59
N ASP A 52 1.14 -15.63 -13.39
CA ASP A 52 0.34 -16.25 -12.33
C ASP A 52 0.36 -15.51 -10.99
N LYS A 53 1.33 -14.64 -10.76
CA LYS A 53 1.44 -13.87 -9.51
C LYS A 53 1.34 -12.38 -9.74
N HIS A 54 0.57 -11.73 -8.87
CA HIS A 54 0.45 -10.29 -8.86
C HIS A 54 1.69 -9.63 -8.24
N GLU A 55 1.98 -8.41 -8.68
CA GLU A 55 2.99 -7.57 -8.05
C GLU A 55 2.32 -6.39 -7.36
N LEU A 56 2.70 -6.16 -6.09
CA LEU A 56 2.45 -4.90 -5.41
C LEU A 56 3.77 -4.15 -5.30
N ASN A 57 3.83 -2.99 -5.89
CA ASN A 57 5.00 -2.14 -5.81
C ASN A 57 4.75 -1.00 -4.85
N ILE A 58 5.66 -0.81 -3.89
CA ILE A 58 5.65 0.32 -2.96
C ILE A 58 6.76 1.27 -3.37
N SER A 59 6.45 2.55 -3.46
CA SER A 59 7.45 3.54 -3.82
C SER A 59 8.44 3.75 -2.70
N ALA A 60 9.71 3.54 -3.00
CA ALA A 60 10.80 3.76 -2.06
C ALA A 60 10.88 5.22 -1.57
N ASN A 61 10.31 6.16 -2.30
CA ASN A 61 10.32 7.58 -1.95
C ASN A 61 9.59 7.88 -0.63
N TYR A 62 8.69 7.00 -0.20
CA TYR A 62 7.80 7.26 0.92
C TYR A 62 8.19 6.56 2.21
N PHE A 63 9.28 5.80 2.20
CA PHE A 63 9.78 5.14 3.40
C PHE A 63 10.37 6.09 4.44
N LYS A 64 10.61 7.33 4.08
CA LYS A 64 11.04 8.37 5.01
C LYS A 64 9.90 9.01 5.79
N GLY A 65 8.66 8.72 5.41
CA GLY A 65 7.47 9.23 6.07
C GLY A 65 7.09 8.42 7.31
N GLU A 66 5.88 8.65 7.78
CA GLU A 66 5.34 7.90 8.90
C GLU A 66 4.94 6.49 8.46
N PRO A 67 5.10 5.48 9.33
CA PRO A 67 4.74 4.10 8.98
C PRO A 67 3.29 3.93 8.52
N PHE A 68 2.34 4.74 9.03
CA PHE A 68 0.95 4.62 8.61
C PHE A 68 0.76 4.87 7.11
N GLU A 69 1.62 5.68 6.50
CA GLU A 69 1.54 5.96 5.07
C GLU A 69 1.80 4.70 4.24
N ILE A 70 2.74 3.87 4.69
CA ILE A 70 3.02 2.58 4.05
C ILE A 70 1.81 1.64 4.22
N LEU A 71 1.22 1.61 5.40
CA LEU A 71 0.07 0.73 5.68
C LEU A 71 -1.17 1.16 4.89
N VAL A 72 -1.42 2.47 4.76
CA VAL A 72 -2.49 2.95 3.89
C VAL A 72 -2.22 2.54 2.44
N THR A 73 -0.98 2.66 1.97
CA THR A 73 -0.61 2.26 0.62
C THR A 73 -0.81 0.75 0.40
N LEU A 74 -0.33 -0.08 1.32
CA LEU A 74 -0.55 -1.53 1.24
C LEU A 74 -2.04 -1.88 1.21
N HIS A 75 -2.85 -1.22 2.04
CA HIS A 75 -4.29 -1.44 2.08
C HIS A 75 -4.95 -1.00 0.77
N HIS A 76 -4.55 0.16 0.23
CA HIS A 76 -5.02 0.65 -1.07
C HIS A 76 -4.73 -0.37 -2.19
N GLU A 77 -3.50 -0.86 -2.26
CA GLU A 77 -3.13 -1.83 -3.28
C GLU A 77 -3.79 -3.19 -3.06
N ALA A 78 -4.02 -3.58 -1.80
CA ALA A 78 -4.77 -4.78 -1.47
C ALA A 78 -6.22 -4.71 -1.98
N ILE A 79 -6.84 -3.52 -1.97
CA ILE A 79 -8.16 -3.31 -2.57
C ILE A 79 -8.12 -3.58 -4.08
N HIS A 80 -7.07 -3.17 -4.77
CA HIS A 80 -6.91 -3.51 -6.19
C HIS A 80 -6.77 -5.02 -6.41
N VAL A 81 -6.04 -5.72 -5.55
CA VAL A 81 -5.93 -7.19 -5.62
C VAL A 81 -7.32 -7.82 -5.46
N HIS A 82 -8.09 -7.39 -4.46
CA HIS A 82 -9.45 -7.86 -4.24
C HIS A 82 -10.32 -7.63 -5.47
N ASN A 83 -10.35 -6.40 -5.97
CA ASN A 83 -11.20 -6.03 -7.09
C ASN A 83 -10.80 -6.74 -8.39
N PHE A 84 -9.52 -6.98 -8.60
CA PHE A 84 -9.10 -7.79 -9.73
C PHE A 84 -9.66 -9.22 -9.64
N GLY A 85 -9.67 -9.79 -8.45
CA GLY A 85 -10.28 -11.12 -8.23
C GLY A 85 -11.78 -11.14 -8.51
N VAL A 86 -12.49 -10.04 -8.21
CA VAL A 86 -13.93 -9.93 -8.42
C VAL A 86 -14.27 -9.61 -9.87
N TYR A 87 -13.60 -8.63 -10.47
CA TYR A 87 -13.97 -8.08 -11.78
C TYR A 87 -13.09 -8.57 -12.93
N GLY A 88 -11.91 -9.10 -12.63
CA GLY A 88 -11.00 -9.65 -13.63
C GLY A 88 -10.22 -8.63 -14.44
N LYS A 89 -10.39 -7.34 -14.18
CA LYS A 89 -9.71 -6.27 -14.92
C LYS A 89 -9.44 -5.06 -14.02
N VAL A 90 -8.26 -4.49 -14.15
CA VAL A 90 -7.91 -3.27 -13.40
C VAL A 90 -8.83 -2.12 -13.81
N LYS A 91 -9.16 -2.01 -15.10
CA LYS A 91 -10.01 -0.95 -15.63
C LYS A 91 -11.44 -0.95 -15.10
N ASP A 92 -11.87 -2.02 -14.44
CA ASP A 92 -13.20 -2.06 -13.86
C ASP A 92 -13.32 -1.19 -12.62
N VAL A 93 -12.20 -0.80 -12.03
CA VAL A 93 -12.16 0.09 -10.86
C VAL A 93 -11.44 1.41 -11.13
N VAL A 94 -10.87 1.56 -12.32
CA VAL A 94 -10.14 2.77 -12.72
C VAL A 94 -10.59 3.19 -14.11
N ASP A 95 -11.37 4.26 -14.17
CA ASP A 95 -11.86 4.85 -15.42
C ASP A 95 -10.98 6.06 -15.78
N ASN A 96 -10.33 6.03 -16.95
CA ASN A 96 -9.47 7.14 -17.41
C ASN A 96 -8.44 7.56 -16.35
N LYS A 97 -7.77 6.58 -15.72
CA LYS A 97 -6.82 6.77 -14.62
C LYS A 97 -7.43 7.34 -13.34
N ARG A 98 -8.76 7.20 -13.18
CA ARG A 98 -9.49 7.66 -12.00
C ARG A 98 -10.15 6.45 -11.32
N HIS A 99 -9.99 6.37 -10.00
CA HIS A 99 -10.73 5.36 -9.24
C HIS A 99 -12.23 5.66 -9.30
N ASN A 100 -13.03 4.62 -9.61
CA ASN A 100 -14.46 4.76 -9.78
C ASN A 100 -15.25 4.31 -8.54
N GLU A 101 -16.57 4.25 -8.68
CA GLU A 101 -17.47 3.87 -7.57
C GLU A 101 -17.22 2.45 -7.05
N LYS A 102 -16.79 1.52 -7.89
CA LYS A 102 -16.44 0.15 -7.44
C LYS A 102 -15.25 0.16 -6.51
N PHE A 103 -14.26 0.99 -6.81
CA PHE A 103 -13.12 1.18 -5.91
C PHE A 103 -13.56 1.79 -4.58
N ARG A 104 -14.38 2.84 -4.63
CA ARG A 104 -14.92 3.48 -3.43
C ARG A 104 -15.68 2.48 -2.55
N GLN A 105 -16.54 1.69 -3.16
CA GLN A 105 -17.33 0.72 -2.41
C GLN A 105 -16.44 -0.31 -1.71
N ALA A 106 -15.40 -0.78 -2.38
CA ALA A 106 -14.45 -1.71 -1.77
C ALA A 106 -13.71 -1.05 -0.62
N CYS A 107 -13.31 0.22 -0.74
CA CYS A 107 -12.71 0.94 0.39
C CYS A 107 -13.63 0.96 1.59
N VAL A 108 -14.91 1.25 1.39
CA VAL A 108 -15.91 1.26 2.47
C VAL A 108 -16.07 -0.15 3.07
N ASP A 109 -16.19 -1.15 2.22
CA ASP A 109 -16.41 -2.54 2.67
C ASP A 109 -15.22 -3.08 3.47
N PHE A 110 -14.01 -2.66 3.15
CA PHE A 110 -12.78 -3.13 3.78
C PHE A 110 -12.11 -2.09 4.68
N ASP A 111 -12.87 -1.10 5.12
CA ASP A 111 -12.48 -0.15 6.18
C ASP A 111 -11.24 0.69 5.86
N LEU A 112 -11.18 1.21 4.64
CA LEU A 112 -10.16 2.20 4.27
C LEU A 112 -10.83 3.54 3.99
N TYR A 113 -10.35 4.59 4.66
CA TYR A 113 -10.88 5.94 4.46
C TYR A 113 -10.70 6.38 3.00
N VAL A 114 -11.77 6.83 2.40
CA VAL A 114 -11.82 7.23 0.99
C VAL A 114 -12.62 8.50 0.84
N VAL A 115 -12.16 9.40 -0.03
CA VAL A 115 -12.86 10.64 -0.36
C VAL A 115 -12.91 10.81 -1.86
N GLU A 116 -13.86 11.62 -2.33
CA GLU A 116 -13.95 11.99 -3.73
C GLU A 116 -13.13 13.25 -4.01
N ASP A 117 -12.33 13.19 -5.06
CA ASP A 117 -11.64 14.33 -5.62
C ASP A 117 -12.21 14.59 -7.01
N GLU A 118 -12.61 15.84 -7.28
CA GLU A 118 -13.28 16.19 -8.53
C GLU A 118 -12.43 15.93 -9.78
N GLN A 119 -11.12 15.99 -9.64
CA GLN A 119 -10.21 15.86 -10.77
C GLN A 119 -9.73 14.44 -11.00
N ILE A 120 -9.46 13.69 -9.91
CA ILE A 120 -8.79 12.40 -10.00
C ILE A 120 -9.63 11.22 -9.50
N GLY A 121 -10.90 11.46 -9.19
CA GLY A 121 -11.81 10.41 -8.72
C GLY A 121 -11.64 10.11 -7.24
N TYR A 122 -11.88 8.87 -6.83
CA TYR A 122 -11.79 8.50 -5.43
C TYR A 122 -10.34 8.28 -5.02
N VAL A 123 -9.96 8.86 -3.88
CA VAL A 123 -8.60 8.80 -3.34
C VAL A 123 -8.62 8.33 -1.89
N THR A 124 -7.53 7.75 -1.47
CA THR A 124 -7.33 7.28 -0.09
C THR A 124 -6.26 8.14 0.57
N PRO A 125 -6.66 9.24 1.22
CA PRO A 125 -5.67 10.13 1.84
C PRO A 125 -4.89 9.42 2.93
N ARG A 126 -3.61 9.74 3.02
CA ARG A 126 -2.72 9.19 4.05
C ARG A 126 -2.83 10.02 5.31
N LEU A 127 -4.00 9.97 5.92
CA LEU A 127 -4.36 10.72 7.12
C LEU A 127 -4.80 9.71 8.18
N LEU A 128 -3.94 9.49 9.17
CA LEU A 128 -4.21 8.51 10.23
C LEU A 128 -5.48 8.87 11.00
N GLU A 129 -5.65 10.14 11.33
CA GLU A 129 -6.78 10.64 12.13
C GLU A 129 -8.14 10.52 11.42
N LYS A 130 -8.14 10.28 10.11
CA LYS A 130 -9.36 10.07 9.33
C LYS A 130 -9.75 8.60 9.20
N GLN A 131 -8.83 7.70 9.51
CA GLN A 131 -9.17 6.27 9.50
C GLN A 131 -10.15 5.95 10.62
N SER A 132 -10.84 4.83 10.50
CA SER A 132 -11.74 4.36 11.54
C SER A 132 -10.98 4.09 12.84
N GLU A 133 -11.71 4.06 13.95
CA GLU A 133 -11.13 3.70 15.24
C GLU A 133 -10.52 2.30 15.22
N CYS A 134 -11.17 1.36 14.54
CA CYS A 134 -10.64 0.00 14.36
C CYS A 134 -9.32 0.01 13.61
N TRP A 135 -9.24 0.77 12.54
CA TRP A 135 -8.01 0.90 11.74
C TRP A 135 -6.87 1.50 12.58
N GLN A 136 -7.17 2.56 13.32
CA GLN A 136 -6.17 3.22 14.15
C GLN A 136 -5.66 2.31 15.27
N THR A 137 -6.56 1.55 15.90
CA THR A 137 -6.19 0.57 16.94
C THR A 137 -5.31 -0.54 16.34
N TRP A 138 -5.70 -1.07 15.19
CA TRP A 138 -4.90 -2.07 14.48
C TRP A 138 -3.51 -1.52 14.12
N TYR A 139 -3.45 -0.29 13.60
CA TYR A 139 -2.18 0.36 13.28
C TYR A 139 -1.27 0.44 14.50
N ALA A 140 -1.80 0.87 15.65
CA ALA A 140 -1.02 0.94 16.89
C ALA A 140 -0.44 -0.43 17.27
N GLN A 141 -1.20 -1.50 17.09
CA GLN A 141 -0.73 -2.86 17.31
C GLN A 141 0.40 -3.24 16.34
N MET A 142 0.31 -2.83 15.08
CA MET A 142 1.37 -3.08 14.09
C MET A 142 2.65 -2.32 14.41
N VAL A 143 2.52 -1.07 14.83
CA VAL A 143 3.68 -0.26 15.25
C VAL A 143 4.44 -0.96 16.38
N GLU A 144 3.72 -1.47 17.38
CA GLU A 144 4.33 -2.18 18.50
C GLU A 144 4.92 -3.52 18.07
N LYS A 145 4.14 -4.34 17.39
CA LYS A 145 4.52 -5.70 16.98
C LYS A 145 5.78 -5.72 16.10
N TYR A 146 5.90 -4.79 15.19
CA TYR A 146 6.98 -4.75 14.21
C TYR A 146 8.00 -3.63 14.46
N GLU A 147 7.86 -2.89 15.54
CA GLU A 147 8.72 -1.74 15.87
C GLU A 147 8.85 -0.78 14.68
N LEU A 148 7.73 -0.43 14.05
CA LEU A 148 7.72 0.25 12.76
C LEU A 148 8.44 1.59 12.78
N GLY A 149 8.25 2.40 13.84
CA GLY A 149 8.92 3.69 13.94
C GLY A 149 10.44 3.56 13.90
N LYS A 150 10.98 2.65 14.69
CA LYS A 150 12.41 2.36 14.71
C LYS A 150 12.88 1.77 13.40
N TYR A 151 12.11 0.83 12.85
CA TYR A 151 12.44 0.11 11.63
C TYR A 151 12.59 1.06 10.44
N PHE A 152 11.56 1.84 10.14
CA PHE A 152 11.57 2.71 8.97
C PHE A 152 12.53 3.89 9.14
N ASN A 153 12.60 4.49 10.32
CA ASN A 153 13.49 5.62 10.58
C ASN A 153 14.97 5.25 10.52
N LEU A 154 15.33 4.02 10.86
CA LEU A 154 16.72 3.59 10.89
C LEU A 154 17.19 2.89 9.60
N ARG A 155 16.27 2.25 8.89
CA ARG A 155 16.64 1.37 7.76
C ARG A 155 16.77 2.09 6.43
N PHE A 156 15.95 3.08 6.19
CA PHE A 156 15.88 3.73 4.90
C PHE A 156 16.70 5.01 4.73
N PRO A 157 17.21 5.67 5.78
CA PRO A 157 18.04 6.88 5.60
C PRO A 157 19.25 6.66 4.69
N ASP A 158 19.89 5.49 4.77
CA ASP A 158 21.04 5.15 3.92
C ASP A 158 20.70 5.10 2.43
N LEU A 159 19.53 4.60 2.10
CA LEU A 159 19.05 4.54 0.72
C LEU A 159 18.77 5.93 0.18
N ILE A 160 18.22 6.80 1.01
CA ILE A 160 17.97 8.21 0.67
C ILE A 160 19.29 8.93 0.43
N GLY A 161 20.24 8.79 1.34
CA GLY A 161 21.57 9.43 1.26
C GLY A 161 22.39 9.00 0.06
N LYS A 162 22.16 7.81 -0.46
CA LYS A 162 22.84 7.29 -1.66
C LYS A 162 22.12 7.61 -2.97
N GLY A 163 21.05 8.40 -2.91
CA GLY A 163 20.26 8.72 -4.10
C GLY A 163 19.46 7.56 -4.66
N LEU A 164 19.40 6.44 -3.94
CA LEU A 164 18.59 5.29 -4.33
C LEU A 164 17.09 5.56 -4.18
N LEU A 165 16.75 6.50 -3.29
CA LEU A 165 15.41 7.00 -3.12
C LEU A 165 15.35 8.44 -3.59
N SER A 166 14.31 8.81 -4.29
CA SER A 166 14.12 10.20 -4.66
C SER A 166 13.53 10.95 -3.47
N THR A 167 13.88 12.21 -3.36
CA THR A 167 13.24 13.15 -2.45
C THR A 167 11.92 13.65 -3.03
N GLY A 168 11.41 12.90 -3.98
CA GLY A 168 10.35 13.34 -4.86
C GLY A 168 9.11 13.89 -4.19
N LYS A 169 8.30 14.42 -5.05
CA LYS A 169 7.10 15.14 -4.67
C LYS A 169 6.08 14.21 -4.04
N THR A 170 5.49 14.70 -2.98
CA THR A 170 4.27 14.13 -2.44
C THR A 170 3.15 14.17 -3.48
N TRP A 171 2.40 13.14 -3.51
CA TRP A 171 1.24 12.97 -4.38
C TRP A 171 -0.03 13.21 -3.62
#